data_f56f0b3b3bbf1787cb5de754518a3431
#
_entry.id   f56f0b3b3bbf1787cb5de754518a3431
#
_cell.length_a   1.000
_cell.length_b   1.000
_cell.length_c   1.000
_cell.angle_alpha   90.00
_cell.angle_beta   90.00
_cell.angle_gamma   90.00
#
_symmetry.space_group_name_H-M   'P 1'
#
loop_
_entity.id
_entity.type
_entity.pdbx_description
1 polymer ?
#
loop_
_entity_poly.entity_id
_entity_poly.type
_entity_poly.pdbx_seq_one_letter_code
_entity_poly.pdbx_strand_id
1 'polypeptide(L)'
;MELGLYTFVEHTPDRHGTLIPREQRIANLVEEAVLADQVGLDTFGVGEHHREDYLASAPTMLLAAIAARTSRIKLSTAVTVLSSEEPVRVFQQFATLDLLSQGRAEIIAGRGSFIESFPLFGYDLQDYDALFSEKLGLLLKLVTKERVTWKGRFRAPLEDQVVYPR
;
A
#
# COMPACT_ATOMS: atom_id res chain seq x y z
N MET A 1 -12.34 -16.91 12.52
CA MET A 1 -12.65 -16.16 11.28
C MET A 1 -12.13 -14.76 11.50
N GLU A 2 -11.32 -14.24 10.59
CA GLU A 2 -10.87 -12.85 10.62
C GLU A 2 -11.78 -12.00 9.73
N LEU A 3 -12.12 -10.80 10.20
CA LEU A 3 -12.96 -9.84 9.49
C LEU A 3 -12.20 -8.54 9.26
N GLY A 4 -12.22 -8.04 8.03
CA GLY A 4 -11.54 -6.80 7.67
C GLY A 4 -12.43 -5.83 6.92
N LEU A 5 -12.08 -4.57 7.01
CA LEU A 5 -12.64 -3.49 6.20
C LEU A 5 -11.59 -2.96 5.24
N TYR A 6 -11.98 -2.76 3.97
CA TYR A 6 -11.13 -2.20 2.94
C TYR A 6 -11.79 -0.99 2.30
N THR A 7 -11.02 0.04 1.99
CA THR A 7 -11.49 1.26 1.34
C THR A 7 -10.50 1.73 0.28
N PHE A 8 -11.01 2.35 -0.77
CA PHE A 8 -10.20 3.05 -1.77
C PHE A 8 -10.14 4.56 -1.54
N VAL A 9 -10.71 5.02 -0.44
CA VAL A 9 -10.80 6.44 -0.05
C VAL A 9 -11.46 7.27 -1.17
N GLU A 10 -12.61 6.80 -1.61
CA GLU A 10 -13.40 7.43 -2.66
C GLU A 10 -13.76 8.86 -2.23
N HIS A 11 -13.65 9.77 -3.19
CA HIS A 11 -14.03 11.18 -3.05
C HIS A 11 -15.10 11.51 -4.08
N THR A 12 -16.30 11.00 -3.80
CA THR A 12 -17.48 11.15 -4.66
C THR A 12 -18.59 11.91 -3.92
N PRO A 13 -19.46 12.63 -4.65
CA PRO A 13 -20.61 13.29 -4.04
C PRO A 13 -21.51 12.30 -3.30
N ASP A 14 -22.11 12.77 -2.22
CA ASP A 14 -23.14 12.04 -1.51
C ASP A 14 -24.43 11.94 -2.32
N ARG A 15 -25.47 11.31 -1.76
CA ARG A 15 -26.78 11.17 -2.40
C ARG A 15 -27.51 12.50 -2.70
N HIS A 16 -27.03 13.61 -2.16
CA HIS A 16 -27.56 14.96 -2.38
C HIS A 16 -26.71 15.77 -3.34
N GLY A 17 -25.65 15.18 -3.91
CA GLY A 17 -24.70 15.86 -4.79
C GLY A 17 -23.66 16.70 -4.07
N THR A 18 -23.53 16.58 -2.75
CA THR A 18 -22.58 17.32 -1.94
C THR A 18 -21.26 16.59 -1.85
N LEU A 19 -20.18 17.26 -2.20
CA LEU A 19 -18.81 16.77 -2.07
C LEU A 19 -18.18 17.35 -0.79
N ILE A 20 -17.77 16.51 0.14
CA ILE A 20 -17.05 16.96 1.34
C ILE A 20 -15.63 17.40 0.98
N PRO A 21 -14.98 18.33 1.73
CA PRO A 21 -13.58 18.69 1.52
C PRO A 21 -12.66 17.45 1.56
N ARG A 22 -11.61 17.44 0.75
CA ARG A 22 -10.66 16.31 0.66
C ARG A 22 -9.99 16.02 1.99
N GLU A 23 -9.57 17.07 2.70
CA GLU A 23 -8.99 16.97 4.05
C GLU A 23 -9.96 16.36 5.05
N GLN A 24 -11.26 16.68 4.94
CA GLN A 24 -12.28 16.07 5.78
C GLN A 24 -12.46 14.58 5.47
N ARG A 25 -12.41 14.19 4.18
CA ARG A 25 -12.49 12.77 3.79
C ARG A 25 -11.31 11.97 4.35
N ILE A 26 -10.10 12.54 4.34
CA ILE A 26 -8.91 11.90 4.95
C ILE A 26 -9.05 11.81 6.48
N ALA A 27 -9.55 12.86 7.14
CA ALA A 27 -9.82 12.81 8.57
C ALA A 27 -10.86 11.72 8.92
N ASN A 28 -11.94 11.62 8.14
CA ASN A 28 -12.96 10.58 8.31
C ASN A 28 -12.36 9.18 8.15
N LEU A 29 -11.46 8.95 7.18
CA LEU A 29 -10.76 7.68 7.01
C LEU A 29 -10.05 7.23 8.29
N VAL A 30 -9.33 8.16 8.93
CA VAL A 30 -8.62 7.84 10.18
C VAL A 30 -9.61 7.47 11.29
N GLU A 31 -10.71 8.20 11.42
CA GLU A 31 -11.75 7.88 12.41
C GLU A 31 -12.49 6.57 12.09
N GLU A 32 -12.73 6.25 10.82
CA GLU A 32 -13.27 4.95 10.39
C GLU A 32 -12.36 3.79 10.84
N ALA A 33 -11.05 3.94 10.68
CA ALA A 33 -10.07 2.93 11.10
C ALA A 33 -9.99 2.81 12.64
N VAL A 34 -10.06 3.93 13.35
CA VAL A 34 -10.12 3.94 14.82
C VAL A 34 -11.38 3.22 15.31
N LEU A 35 -12.53 3.49 14.69
CA LEU A 35 -13.78 2.79 15.04
C LEU A 35 -13.67 1.29 14.74
N ALA A 36 -13.09 0.90 13.59
CA ALA A 36 -12.85 -0.50 13.23
C ALA A 36 -11.99 -1.23 14.27
N ASP A 37 -10.93 -0.58 14.78
CA ASP A 37 -10.10 -1.12 15.87
C ASP A 37 -10.89 -1.27 17.17
N GLN A 38 -11.71 -0.27 17.52
CA GLN A 38 -12.51 -0.27 18.76
C GLN A 38 -13.58 -1.36 18.78
N VAL A 39 -14.26 -1.59 17.65
CA VAL A 39 -15.30 -2.63 17.54
C VAL A 39 -14.72 -4.04 17.32
N GLY A 40 -13.41 -4.17 17.19
CA GLY A 40 -12.71 -5.45 17.17
C GLY A 40 -12.60 -6.09 15.79
N LEU A 41 -12.60 -5.31 14.71
CA LEU A 41 -12.22 -5.85 13.41
C LEU A 41 -10.72 -6.23 13.40
N ASP A 42 -10.39 -7.24 12.58
CA ASP A 42 -9.03 -7.80 12.54
C ASP A 42 -8.10 -7.02 11.62
N THR A 43 -8.60 -6.49 10.50
CA THR A 43 -7.78 -5.83 9.47
C THR A 43 -8.47 -4.57 8.91
N PHE A 44 -7.68 -3.52 8.70
CA PHE A 44 -8.07 -2.34 7.94
C PHE A 44 -7.12 -2.13 6.76
N GLY A 45 -7.66 -2.07 5.55
CA GLY A 45 -6.88 -1.94 4.33
C GLY A 45 -7.21 -0.71 3.51
N VAL A 46 -6.16 -0.11 2.92
CA VAL A 46 -6.28 1.04 2.03
C VAL A 46 -5.78 0.65 0.63
N GLY A 47 -6.65 0.78 -0.37
CA GLY A 47 -6.31 0.52 -1.77
C GLY A 47 -5.59 1.70 -2.41
N GLU A 48 -4.74 1.41 -3.40
CA GLU A 48 -3.96 2.40 -4.14
C GLU A 48 -4.64 2.76 -5.46
N HIS A 49 -4.92 4.03 -5.66
CA HIS A 49 -5.46 4.57 -6.91
C HIS A 49 -4.87 5.94 -7.27
N HIS A 50 -4.68 6.17 -8.57
CA HIS A 50 -4.08 7.40 -9.12
C HIS A 50 -5.08 8.17 -10.01
N ARG A 51 -6.35 8.23 -9.56
CA ARG A 51 -7.46 8.90 -10.25
C ARG A 51 -8.01 10.03 -9.41
N GLU A 52 -8.71 10.97 -10.07
CA GLU A 52 -9.27 12.15 -9.42
C GLU A 52 -10.30 11.84 -8.33
N ASP A 53 -11.05 10.76 -8.51
CA ASP A 53 -12.12 10.30 -7.63
C ASP A 53 -11.63 9.48 -6.42
N TYR A 54 -10.30 9.36 -6.22
CA TYR A 54 -9.68 8.68 -5.08
C TYR A 54 -8.62 9.54 -4.40
N LEU A 55 -8.45 9.38 -3.09
CA LEU A 55 -7.46 10.16 -2.32
C LEU A 55 -6.29 9.31 -1.81
N ALA A 56 -6.23 8.03 -2.15
CA ALA A 56 -5.21 7.10 -1.68
C ALA A 56 -4.20 6.73 -2.77
N SER A 57 -3.41 7.70 -3.23
CA SER A 57 -2.29 7.44 -4.15
C SER A 57 -0.99 7.04 -3.43
N ALA A 58 -0.92 7.22 -2.11
CA ALA A 58 0.19 6.83 -1.26
C ALA A 58 -0.34 6.13 0.01
N PRO A 59 -0.89 4.91 -0.09
CA PRO A 59 -1.63 4.27 1.00
C PRO A 59 -0.80 4.06 2.26
N THR A 60 0.49 3.82 2.16
CA THR A 60 1.38 3.65 3.33
C THR A 60 1.47 4.90 4.22
N MET A 61 1.31 6.11 3.66
CA MET A 61 1.25 7.35 4.45
C MET A 61 -0.04 7.41 5.28
N LEU A 62 -1.16 6.99 4.71
CA LEU A 62 -2.44 6.91 5.41
C LEU A 62 -2.41 5.83 6.51
N LEU A 63 -1.85 4.66 6.19
CA LEU A 63 -1.67 3.58 7.16
C LEU A 63 -0.76 3.97 8.32
N ALA A 64 0.28 4.79 8.10
CA ALA A 64 1.13 5.32 9.17
C ALA A 64 0.36 6.26 10.12
N ALA A 65 -0.52 7.12 9.58
CA ALA A 65 -1.40 7.97 10.38
C ALA A 65 -2.40 7.13 11.21
N ILE A 66 -2.97 6.08 10.61
CA ILE A 66 -3.86 5.13 11.28
C ILE A 66 -3.10 4.34 12.36
N ALA A 67 -1.86 3.90 12.09
CA ALA A 67 -1.03 3.18 13.06
C ALA A 67 -0.85 3.95 14.37
N ALA A 68 -0.68 5.27 14.27
CA ALA A 68 -0.52 6.15 15.43
C ALA A 68 -1.80 6.32 16.27
N ARG A 69 -2.96 5.94 15.74
CA ARG A 69 -4.28 6.12 16.37
C ARG A 69 -4.96 4.81 16.77
N THR A 70 -4.38 3.67 16.41
CA THR A 70 -4.93 2.33 16.63
C THR A 70 -3.92 1.45 17.39
N SER A 71 -4.39 0.33 17.99
CA SER A 71 -3.53 -0.50 18.85
C SER A 71 -3.54 -1.99 18.53
N ARG A 72 -4.54 -2.51 17.81
CA ARG A 72 -4.73 -3.94 17.59
C ARG A 72 -4.91 -4.31 16.13
N ILE A 73 -5.69 -3.51 15.39
CA ILE A 73 -6.08 -3.79 14.02
C ILE A 73 -4.85 -3.89 13.11
N LYS A 74 -4.78 -4.93 12.29
CA LYS A 74 -3.76 -5.10 11.26
C LYS A 74 -3.94 -4.05 10.16
N LEU A 75 -2.85 -3.57 9.62
CA LEU A 75 -2.80 -2.48 8.65
C LEU A 75 -2.28 -3.00 7.33
N SER A 76 -3.12 -2.98 6.31
CA SER A 76 -2.81 -3.56 5.00
C SER A 76 -3.05 -2.58 3.87
N THR A 77 -2.38 -2.80 2.75
CA THR A 77 -2.84 -2.22 1.47
C THR A 77 -3.84 -3.17 0.79
N ALA A 78 -4.71 -2.61 -0.05
CA ALA A 78 -5.71 -3.42 -0.76
C ALA A 78 -5.93 -2.92 -2.21
N VAL A 79 -4.88 -2.94 -3.01
CA VAL A 79 -3.53 -3.54 -2.90
C VAL A 79 -2.44 -2.47 -3.01
N THR A 80 -1.15 -2.80 -2.73
CA THR A 80 -0.01 -2.08 -3.30
C THR A 80 0.08 -2.44 -4.77
N VAL A 81 0.03 -1.46 -5.68
CA VAL A 81 0.16 -1.68 -7.13
C VAL A 81 1.63 -1.93 -7.49
N LEU A 82 2.11 -3.14 -7.18
CA LEU A 82 3.52 -3.49 -7.28
C LEU A 82 4.06 -3.41 -8.72
N SER A 83 3.20 -3.51 -9.73
CA SER A 83 3.60 -3.34 -11.14
C SER A 83 4.24 -1.98 -11.40
N SER A 84 3.77 -0.91 -10.76
CA SER A 84 4.29 0.46 -10.91
C SER A 84 5.18 0.92 -9.75
N GLU A 85 5.12 0.26 -8.59
CA GLU A 85 5.95 0.58 -7.44
C GLU A 85 7.38 0.01 -7.52
N GLU A 86 8.30 0.56 -6.70
CA GLU A 86 9.68 0.10 -6.57
C GLU A 86 9.79 -0.86 -5.38
N PRO A 87 10.13 -2.15 -5.57
CA PRO A 87 10.07 -3.19 -4.54
C PRO A 87 10.90 -2.92 -3.29
N VAL A 88 12.09 -2.29 -3.44
CA VAL A 88 12.93 -1.92 -2.29
C VAL A 88 12.24 -0.84 -1.46
N ARG A 89 11.60 0.14 -2.13
CA ARG A 89 10.86 1.19 -1.43
C ARG A 89 9.62 0.63 -0.74
N VAL A 90 8.88 -0.26 -1.38
CA VAL A 90 7.74 -0.95 -0.76
C VAL A 90 8.18 -1.69 0.49
N PHE A 91 9.26 -2.48 0.40
CA PHE A 91 9.82 -3.16 1.57
C PHE A 91 10.15 -2.17 2.72
N GLN A 92 10.84 -1.06 2.41
CA GLN A 92 11.22 -0.06 3.42
C GLN A 92 10.01 0.61 4.08
N GLN A 93 8.99 0.96 3.28
CA GLN A 93 7.76 1.58 3.78
C GLN A 93 7.03 0.65 4.75
N PHE A 94 6.89 -0.63 4.38
CA PHE A 94 6.20 -1.61 5.23
C PHE A 94 7.04 -2.01 6.44
N ALA A 95 8.35 -2.15 6.33
CA ALA A 95 9.22 -2.38 7.48
C ALA A 95 9.15 -1.20 8.48
N THR A 96 9.08 0.05 7.98
CA THR A 96 8.88 1.22 8.83
C THR A 96 7.49 1.24 9.46
N LEU A 97 6.44 0.93 8.68
CA LEU A 97 5.07 0.82 9.18
C LEU A 97 4.93 -0.27 10.24
N ASP A 98 5.63 -1.38 10.06
CA ASP A 98 5.64 -2.49 11.02
C ASP A 98 6.24 -2.07 12.37
N LEU A 99 7.36 -1.36 12.35
CA LEU A 99 7.95 -0.77 13.55
C LEU A 99 7.01 0.25 14.22
N LEU A 100 6.39 1.15 13.45
CA LEU A 100 5.44 2.14 13.96
C LEU A 100 4.22 1.49 14.58
N SER A 101 3.74 0.41 13.99
CA SER A 101 2.53 -0.31 14.40
C SER A 101 2.78 -1.45 15.39
N GLN A 102 4.05 -1.73 15.75
CA GLN A 102 4.45 -2.82 16.63
C GLN A 102 4.02 -4.20 16.10
N GLY A 103 4.35 -4.48 14.84
CA GLY A 103 4.13 -5.79 14.22
C GLY A 103 2.75 -6.00 13.59
N ARG A 104 2.02 -4.92 13.22
CA ARG A 104 0.68 -5.01 12.62
C ARG A 104 0.62 -4.76 11.12
N ALA A 105 1.76 -4.55 10.45
CA ALA A 105 1.77 -4.26 9.03
C ALA A 105 1.66 -5.53 8.18
N GLU A 106 0.79 -5.51 7.19
CA GLU A 106 0.63 -6.57 6.20
C GLU A 106 0.71 -6.00 4.78
N ILE A 107 1.27 -6.77 3.84
CA ILE A 107 1.36 -6.38 2.43
C ILE A 107 0.43 -7.26 1.60
N ILE A 108 -0.54 -6.65 0.93
CA ILE A 108 -1.24 -7.29 -0.18
C ILE A 108 -0.71 -6.64 -1.47
N ALA A 109 0.14 -7.38 -2.18
CA ALA A 109 0.70 -6.93 -3.45
C ALA A 109 -0.20 -7.35 -4.61
N GLY A 110 -0.46 -6.42 -5.51
CA GLY A 110 -1.29 -6.66 -6.68
C GLY A 110 -0.75 -6.00 -7.93
N ARG A 111 -1.32 -6.36 -9.08
CA ARG A 111 -0.97 -5.77 -10.38
C ARG A 111 -1.63 -4.41 -10.63
N GLY A 112 -2.68 -4.11 -9.86
CA GLY A 112 -3.59 -3.01 -10.13
C GLY A 112 -4.62 -3.36 -11.22
N SER A 113 -5.84 -2.87 -11.06
CA SER A 113 -6.93 -3.04 -12.04
C SER A 113 -7.08 -1.83 -12.97
N PHE A 114 -6.54 -0.69 -12.57
CA PHE A 114 -6.49 0.53 -13.37
C PHE A 114 -5.09 0.75 -13.96
N ILE A 115 -5.04 1.39 -15.11
CA ILE A 115 -3.81 1.54 -15.90
C ILE A 115 -3.09 2.88 -15.68
N GLU A 116 -3.67 3.78 -14.90
CA GLU A 116 -3.19 5.17 -14.74
C GLU A 116 -1.80 5.26 -14.13
N SER A 117 -1.41 4.30 -13.30
CA SER A 117 -0.08 4.26 -12.70
C SER A 117 1.04 4.02 -13.72
N PHE A 118 0.74 3.30 -14.82
CA PHE A 118 1.76 2.96 -15.82
C PHE A 118 2.38 4.18 -16.49
N PRO A 119 1.62 5.04 -17.20
CA PRO A 119 2.20 6.25 -17.79
C PRO A 119 2.71 7.23 -16.72
N LEU A 120 2.09 7.28 -15.54
CA LEU A 120 2.49 8.17 -14.46
C LEU A 120 3.89 7.85 -13.94
N PHE A 121 4.24 6.57 -13.85
CA PHE A 121 5.56 6.10 -13.39
C PHE A 121 6.49 5.66 -14.53
N GLY A 122 6.11 5.89 -15.78
CA GLY A 122 6.96 5.66 -16.95
C GLY A 122 7.08 4.19 -17.35
N TYR A 123 6.07 3.38 -17.09
CA TYR A 123 6.02 1.98 -17.51
C TYR A 123 5.12 1.77 -18.72
N ASP A 124 5.49 0.79 -19.57
CA ASP A 124 4.66 0.35 -20.68
C ASP A 124 3.64 -0.71 -20.21
N LEU A 125 2.39 -0.55 -20.62
CA LEU A 125 1.33 -1.50 -20.31
C LEU A 125 1.57 -2.89 -20.93
N GLN A 126 2.36 -2.98 -22.01
CA GLN A 126 2.76 -4.26 -22.60
C GLN A 126 3.62 -5.12 -21.64
N ASP A 127 4.28 -4.49 -20.68
CA ASP A 127 5.09 -5.15 -19.65
C ASP A 127 4.30 -5.49 -18.38
N TYR A 128 2.96 -5.36 -18.37
CA TYR A 128 2.08 -5.50 -17.21
C TYR A 128 2.37 -6.73 -16.33
N ASP A 129 2.35 -7.92 -16.93
CA ASP A 129 2.59 -9.17 -16.20
C ASP A 129 4.08 -9.37 -15.83
N ALA A 130 4.98 -8.95 -16.72
CA ALA A 130 6.42 -9.08 -16.51
C ALA A 130 6.90 -8.17 -15.37
N LEU A 131 6.41 -6.92 -15.30
CA LEU A 131 6.67 -5.98 -14.21
C LEU A 131 6.25 -6.55 -12.86
N PHE A 132 5.01 -7.03 -12.75
CA PHE A 132 4.52 -7.61 -11.51
C PHE A 132 5.33 -8.83 -11.08
N SER A 133 5.57 -9.76 -12.01
CA SER A 133 6.28 -11.01 -11.71
C SER A 133 7.71 -10.75 -11.24
N GLU A 134 8.44 -9.86 -11.93
CA GLU A 134 9.81 -9.49 -11.54
C GLU A 134 9.85 -8.79 -10.19
N LYS A 135 8.99 -7.79 -10.01
CA LYS A 135 8.98 -6.97 -8.78
C LYS A 135 8.51 -7.77 -7.56
N LEU A 136 7.54 -8.68 -7.74
CA LEU A 136 7.12 -9.60 -6.68
C LEU A 136 8.26 -10.55 -6.29
N GLY A 137 8.99 -11.10 -7.26
CA GLY A 137 10.16 -11.95 -7.01
C GLY A 137 11.23 -11.24 -6.17
N LEU A 138 11.51 -9.97 -6.46
CA LEU A 138 12.43 -9.17 -5.67
C LEU A 138 11.86 -8.86 -4.26
N LEU A 139 10.59 -8.46 -4.16
CA LEU A 139 9.96 -8.15 -2.87
C LEU A 139 10.00 -9.38 -1.93
N LEU A 140 9.65 -10.55 -2.42
CA LEU A 140 9.71 -11.80 -1.65
C LEU A 140 11.15 -12.12 -1.20
N LYS A 141 12.14 -11.84 -2.05
CA LYS A 141 13.54 -12.02 -1.69
C LYS A 141 14.00 -11.04 -0.61
N LEU A 142 13.56 -9.78 -0.68
CA LEU A 142 13.82 -8.76 0.35
C LEU A 142 13.22 -9.14 1.70
N VAL A 143 12.01 -9.67 1.71
CA VAL A 143 11.34 -10.11 2.96
C VAL A 143 12.04 -11.31 3.59
N THR A 144 12.55 -12.25 2.78
CA THR A 144 13.06 -13.54 3.27
C THR A 144 14.58 -13.60 3.48
N LYS A 145 15.34 -12.66 2.87
CA LYS A 145 16.82 -12.67 2.90
C LYS A 145 17.35 -11.35 3.46
N GLU A 146 18.31 -11.44 4.37
CA GLU A 146 18.99 -10.28 4.92
C GLU A 146 19.84 -9.57 3.86
N ARG A 147 20.62 -10.35 3.11
CA ARG A 147 21.46 -9.87 2.00
C ARG A 147 20.88 -10.30 0.66
N VAL A 148 20.76 -9.36 -0.25
CA VAL A 148 20.10 -9.57 -1.53
C VAL A 148 21.02 -9.22 -2.68
N THR A 149 21.21 -10.20 -3.57
CA THR A 149 21.72 -10.03 -4.93
C THR A 149 20.58 -10.24 -5.91
N TRP A 150 20.37 -9.27 -6.80
CA TRP A 150 19.29 -9.27 -7.77
C TRP A 150 19.75 -8.76 -9.11
N LYS A 151 19.25 -9.35 -10.16
CA LYS A 151 19.37 -8.86 -11.54
C LYS A 151 18.06 -9.11 -12.26
N GLY A 152 17.47 -8.06 -12.78
CA GLY A 152 16.21 -8.08 -13.52
C GLY A 152 16.25 -7.14 -14.72
N ARG A 153 15.13 -7.01 -15.42
CA ARG A 153 14.95 -6.13 -16.58
C ARG A 153 14.53 -4.71 -16.18
N PHE A 154 13.72 -4.57 -15.15
CA PHE A 154 12.97 -3.34 -14.85
C PHE A 154 13.62 -2.47 -13.78
N ARG A 155 14.74 -2.90 -13.22
CA ARG A 155 15.53 -2.09 -12.30
C ARG A 155 17.00 -2.42 -12.33
N ALA A 156 17.82 -1.49 -11.83
CA ALA A 156 19.25 -1.70 -11.64
C ALA A 156 19.53 -2.90 -10.70
N PRO A 157 20.62 -3.67 -10.93
CA PRO A 157 20.97 -4.81 -10.09
C PRO A 157 21.26 -4.40 -8.64
N LEU A 158 21.07 -5.34 -7.73
CA LEU A 158 21.59 -5.29 -6.36
C LEU A 158 22.74 -6.30 -6.23
N GLU A 159 23.83 -5.89 -5.61
CA GLU A 159 24.97 -6.75 -5.36
C GLU A 159 25.22 -6.82 -3.85
N ASP A 160 24.84 -7.95 -3.25
CA ASP A 160 25.02 -8.25 -1.83
C ASP A 160 24.57 -7.11 -0.88
N GLN A 161 23.39 -6.53 -1.16
CA GLN A 161 22.85 -5.39 -0.41
C GLN A 161 22.02 -5.84 0.78
N VAL A 162 22.14 -5.10 1.89
CA VAL A 162 21.19 -5.13 3.01
C VAL A 162 20.24 -3.94 2.88
N VAL A 163 18.95 -4.16 3.08
CA VAL A 163 17.92 -3.12 3.03
C VAL A 163 17.35 -2.92 4.43
N TYR A 164 17.33 -1.69 4.90
CA TYR A 164 16.85 -1.29 6.24
C TYR A 164 15.61 -0.41 6.17
N PRO A 165 14.77 -0.36 7.27
CA PRO A 165 14.87 -1.20 8.48
C PRO A 165 14.48 -2.66 8.21
N ARG A 166 14.70 -3.53 9.21
CA ARG A 166 14.28 -4.94 9.16
C ARG A 166 13.66 -5.33 10.50
#